data_b93a21f72a1196ae8688a154bc8469c3
#
_entry.id   b93a21f72a1196ae8688a154bc8469c3
#
_cell.length_a   1.000
_cell.length_b   1.000
_cell.length_c   1.000
_cell.angle_alpha   90.00
_cell.angle_beta   90.00
_cell.angle_gamma   90.00
#
_symmetry.space_group_name_H-M   'P 1'
#
loop_
_entity.id
_entity.type
_entity.pdbx_description
1 polymer ?
#
loop_
_entity_poly.entity_id
_entity_poly.type
_entity_poly.pdbx_seq_one_letter_code
_entity_poly.pdbx_strand_id
1 'polypeptide(L)' 'MTVSYDKLWKLMKVNKMKKSELAQAAQISQYTMTKLNNDRLVSMETMLRLCKIFHCDIGDIMEVYEY' A
#
# COMPACT_ATOMS: atom_id res chain seq x y z
N MET A 1 -2.02 -5.24 -18.07
CA MET A 1 -2.53 -4.61 -16.84
C MET A 1 -1.43 -4.36 -15.85
N THR A 2 -1.54 -3.26 -15.12
CA THR A 2 -0.61 -2.94 -14.04
C THR A 2 -1.41 -2.38 -12.86
N VAL A 3 -0.75 -2.21 -11.72
CA VAL A 3 -1.38 -1.63 -10.54
C VAL A 3 -0.68 -0.34 -10.15
N SER A 4 -1.37 0.50 -9.39
CA SER A 4 -0.81 1.71 -8.80
C SER A 4 -1.23 1.79 -7.34
N TYR A 5 -0.31 2.25 -6.51
CA TYR A 5 -0.57 2.46 -5.09
C TYR A 5 -0.60 3.95 -4.73
N ASP A 6 -0.86 4.81 -5.71
CA ASP A 6 -0.93 6.26 -5.48
C ASP A 6 -1.95 6.62 -4.40
N LYS A 7 -3.07 5.89 -4.37
CA LYS A 7 -4.09 6.11 -3.35
C LYS A 7 -3.55 5.82 -1.94
N LEU A 8 -2.71 4.80 -1.81
CA LEU A 8 -2.07 4.46 -0.54
C LEU A 8 -1.17 5.61 -0.08
N TRP A 9 -0.37 6.15 -1.01
CA TRP A 9 0.53 7.26 -0.67
C TRP A 9 -0.25 8.51 -0.26
N LYS A 10 -1.40 8.77 -0.90
CA LYS A 10 -2.27 9.89 -0.52
C LYS A 10 -2.84 9.71 0.88
N LEU A 11 -3.28 8.49 1.21
CA LEU A 11 -3.78 8.20 2.56
C LEU A 11 -2.71 8.40 3.62
N MET A 12 -1.47 7.98 3.32
CA MET A 12 -0.36 8.20 4.23
C MET A 12 -0.14 9.70 4.47
N LYS A 13 -0.19 10.49 3.41
CA LYS A 13 -0.01 11.93 3.50
C LYS A 13 -1.09 12.59 4.36
N VAL A 14 -2.34 12.19 4.14
CA VAL A 14 -3.48 12.69 4.92
C VAL A 14 -3.31 12.35 6.40
N ASN A 15 -2.81 11.16 6.70
CA ASN A 15 -2.61 10.70 8.07
C ASN A 15 -1.23 11.07 8.64
N LYS A 16 -0.44 11.85 7.90
CA LYS A 16 0.89 12.29 8.32
C LYS A 16 1.79 11.13 8.72
N MET A 17 1.72 10.04 7.95
CA MET A 17 2.45 8.81 8.21
C MET A 17 3.61 8.69 7.22
N LYS A 18 4.79 8.30 7.72
CA LYS A 18 5.95 8.03 6.88
C LYS A 18 5.96 6.59 6.42
N LYS A 19 6.66 6.29 5.31
CA LYS A 19 6.75 4.93 4.79
C LYS A 19 7.37 3.97 5.80
N SER A 20 8.37 4.42 6.57
CA SER A 20 8.97 3.60 7.62
C SER A 20 7.96 3.25 8.71
N GLU A 21 7.11 4.21 9.07
CA GLU A 21 6.05 3.98 10.05
C GLU A 21 5.01 3.00 9.53
N LEU A 22 4.65 3.14 8.26
CA LEU A 22 3.70 2.21 7.62
C LEU A 22 4.26 0.79 7.60
N ALA A 23 5.52 0.64 7.20
CA ALA A 23 6.17 -0.66 7.14
C ALA A 23 6.18 -1.34 8.52
N GLN A 24 6.47 -0.58 9.55
CA GLN A 24 6.50 -1.08 10.92
C GLN A 24 5.10 -1.47 11.40
N ALA A 25 4.12 -0.60 11.18
CA ALA A 25 2.75 -0.84 11.63
C ALA A 25 2.11 -2.04 10.93
N ALA A 26 2.37 -2.21 9.63
CA ALA A 26 1.84 -3.31 8.84
C ALA A 26 2.71 -4.56 8.88
N GLN A 27 3.87 -4.49 9.54
CA GLN A 27 4.83 -5.60 9.60
C GLN A 27 5.24 -6.05 8.20
N ILE A 28 5.58 -5.08 7.36
CA ILE A 28 5.98 -5.30 5.97
C ILE A 28 7.50 -5.25 5.87
N SER A 29 8.09 -6.21 5.16
CA SER A 29 9.54 -6.22 4.92
C SER A 29 9.95 -5.10 3.97
N GLN A 30 11.23 -4.76 3.98
CA GLN A 30 11.78 -3.78 3.04
C GLN A 30 11.58 -4.24 1.59
N TYR A 31 11.68 -5.55 1.34
CA TYR A 31 11.45 -6.13 0.04
C TYR A 31 10.03 -5.84 -0.47
N THR A 32 9.03 -6.06 0.39
CA THR A 32 7.64 -5.78 0.05
C THR A 32 7.40 -4.28 -0.14
N MET A 33 8.00 -3.45 0.70
CA MET A 33 7.90 -2.00 0.56
C MET A 33 8.48 -1.53 -0.78
N THR A 34 9.58 -2.13 -1.21
CA THR A 34 10.17 -1.83 -2.52
C THR A 34 9.20 -2.18 -3.65
N LYS A 35 8.49 -3.29 -3.53
CA LYS A 35 7.46 -3.66 -4.52
C LYS A 35 6.35 -2.61 -4.58
N LEU A 36 5.89 -2.15 -3.43
CA LEU A 36 4.87 -1.10 -3.39
C LEU A 36 5.36 0.19 -4.04
N ASN A 37 6.61 0.56 -3.80
CA ASN A 37 7.21 1.76 -4.39
C ASN A 37 7.32 1.68 -5.91
N ASN A 38 7.42 0.48 -6.45
CA ASN A 38 7.58 0.24 -7.89
C ASN A 38 6.30 -0.25 -8.56
N ASP A 39 5.16 -0.11 -7.89
CA ASP A 39 3.85 -0.53 -8.40
C ASP A 39 3.83 -1.99 -8.83
N ARG A 40 4.48 -2.85 -8.05
CA ARG A 40 4.50 -4.28 -8.29
C ARG A 40 3.46 -4.98 -7.43
N LEU A 41 3.10 -6.19 -7.83
CA LEU A 41 2.12 -6.97 -7.09
C LEU A 41 2.68 -7.43 -5.75
N VAL A 42 1.83 -7.33 -4.72
CA VAL A 42 2.13 -7.86 -3.39
C VAL A 42 1.04 -8.85 -3.00
N SER A 43 1.28 -9.62 -1.96
CA SER A 43 0.32 -10.63 -1.52
C SER A 43 -0.97 -9.98 -1.02
N MET A 44 -2.07 -10.72 -1.12
CA MET A 44 -3.35 -10.27 -0.59
C MET A 44 -3.26 -10.08 0.93
N GLU A 45 -2.48 -10.90 1.62
CA GLU A 45 -2.25 -10.73 3.05
C GLU A 45 -1.66 -9.36 3.36
N THR A 46 -0.68 -8.91 2.57
CA THR A 46 -0.10 -7.58 2.71
C THR A 46 -1.17 -6.51 2.51
N MET A 47 -2.00 -6.67 1.48
CA MET A 47 -3.07 -5.72 1.21
C MET A 47 -4.05 -5.61 2.37
N LEU A 48 -4.41 -6.74 2.98
CA LEU A 48 -5.32 -6.75 4.13
C LEU A 48 -4.71 -6.07 5.33
N ARG A 49 -3.41 -6.23 5.55
CA ARG A 49 -2.70 -5.54 6.64
C ARG A 49 -2.73 -4.01 6.44
N LEU A 50 -2.54 -3.56 5.20
CA LEU A 50 -2.61 -2.14 4.89
C LEU A 50 -4.02 -1.59 5.08
N CYS A 51 -5.03 -2.33 4.62
CA CYS A 51 -6.43 -1.95 4.81
C CYS A 51 -6.79 -1.83 6.28
N LYS A 52 -6.26 -2.71 7.11
CA LYS A 52 -6.51 -2.67 8.56
C LYS A 52 -6.00 -1.38 9.19
N ILE A 53 -4.83 -0.90 8.76
CA ILE A 53 -4.24 0.32 9.30
C ILE A 53 -5.12 1.52 9.01
N PHE A 54 -5.66 1.61 7.80
CA PHE A 54 -6.46 2.77 7.37
C PHE A 54 -7.96 2.54 7.48
N HIS A 55 -8.39 1.37 7.95
CA HIS A 55 -9.81 0.99 8.05
C HIS A 55 -10.54 1.22 6.73
N CYS A 56 -9.99 0.67 5.64
CA CYS A 56 -10.51 0.91 4.30
C CYS A 56 -10.52 -0.37 3.46
N ASP A 57 -11.04 -0.26 2.25
CA ASP A 57 -11.07 -1.34 1.28
C ASP A 57 -9.83 -1.30 0.38
N ILE A 58 -9.58 -2.40 -0.32
CA ILE A 58 -8.47 -2.50 -1.27
C ILE A 58 -8.54 -1.40 -2.32
N GLY A 59 -9.74 -1.08 -2.80
CA GLY A 59 -9.93 -0.02 -3.78
C GLY A 59 -9.58 1.37 -3.30
N ASP A 60 -9.42 1.55 -1.99
CA ASP A 60 -9.01 2.81 -1.41
C ASP A 60 -7.49 2.99 -1.38
N ILE A 61 -6.74 1.90 -1.59
CA ILE A 61 -5.27 1.95 -1.55
C ILE A 61 -4.61 1.48 -2.84
N MET A 62 -5.39 0.90 -3.75
CA MET A 62 -4.84 0.35 -4.98
C MET A 62 -5.78 0.64 -6.14
N GLU A 63 -5.20 0.77 -7.33
CA GLU A 63 -5.96 0.94 -8.56
C GLU A 63 -5.36 0.05 -9.63
N VAL A 64 -6.21 -0.49 -10.50
CA VAL A 64 -5.77 -1.32 -11.62
C VAL A 64 -5.88 -0.51 -12.90
N TYR A 65 -4.82 -0.53 -13.69
CA TYR A 65 -4.77 0.14 -14.98
C TYR A 65 -4.66 -0.87 -16.10
N GLU A 66 -5.27 -0.56 -17.22
CA GLU A 66 -5.14 -1.33 -18.45
C GLU A 66 -4.50 -0.45 -19.50
N TYR A 67 -3.46 -1.00 -20.16
CA TYR A 67 -2.79 -0.29 -21.26
C TYR A 67 -3.44 -0.63 -22.58
#